data_82eed5d49eb5be364743511b1178b933
#
_entry.id   82eed5d49eb5be364743511b1178b933
#
_cell.length_a   1.000
_cell.length_b   1.000
_cell.length_c   1.000
_cell.angle_alpha   90.00
_cell.angle_beta   90.00
_cell.angle_gamma   90.00
#
_symmetry.space_group_name_H-M   'P 1'
#
loop_
_entity.id
_entity.type
_entity.pdbx_description
1 polymer ?
#
loop_
_entity_poly.entity_id
_entity_poly.type
_entity_poly.pdbx_seq_one_letter_code
_entity_poly.pdbx_strand_id
1 'polypeptide(L)'
;GIVSNADLRRELLAHVDNPSDITVESMINRNPISVNETSTVEDMLKQIRQFTFPINYLPVVDSNNRVTGVVSFLNLVKGEL
;
A
#
# COMPACT_ATOMS: atom_id res chain seq x y z
N GLY A 1 0.81 -8.75 -3.93
CA GLY A 1 1.72 -7.70 -3.50
C GLY A 1 1.31 -6.32 -3.98
N ILE A 2 2.04 -5.33 -3.58
CA ILE A 2 1.74 -3.94 -3.93
C ILE A 2 3.03 -3.22 -4.32
N VAL A 3 2.91 -2.27 -5.25
CA VAL A 3 4.00 -1.36 -5.63
C VAL A 3 3.57 0.05 -5.28
N SER A 4 4.39 0.75 -4.50
CA SER A 4 4.13 2.13 -4.12
C SER A 4 5.04 3.09 -4.90
N ASN A 5 4.74 4.39 -4.82
CA ASN A 5 5.62 5.41 -5.41
C ASN A 5 7.01 5.37 -4.77
N ALA A 6 7.10 5.05 -3.49
CA ALA A 6 8.38 4.93 -2.82
C ALA A 6 9.21 3.78 -3.39
N ASP A 7 8.57 2.64 -3.67
CA ASP A 7 9.24 1.49 -4.29
C ASP A 7 9.76 1.85 -5.68
N LEU A 8 8.92 2.49 -6.49
CA LEU A 8 9.30 2.92 -7.82
C LEU A 8 10.48 3.89 -7.79
N ARG A 9 10.41 4.89 -6.92
CA ARG A 9 11.47 5.89 -6.78
C ARG A 9 12.79 5.25 -6.39
N ARG A 10 12.76 4.34 -5.42
CA ARG A 10 13.96 3.63 -4.95
C ARG A 10 14.63 2.87 -6.09
N GLU A 11 13.83 2.13 -6.87
CA GLU A 11 14.37 1.34 -7.99
C GLU A 11 14.88 2.22 -9.12
N LEU A 12 14.20 3.32 -9.42
CA LEU A 12 14.66 4.26 -10.44
C LEU A 12 16.01 4.90 -10.07
N LEU A 13 16.20 5.23 -8.78
CA LEU A 13 17.46 5.78 -8.30
C LEU A 13 18.58 4.74 -8.30
N ALA A 14 18.25 3.48 -7.97
CA ALA A 14 19.24 2.40 -7.97
C ALA A 14 19.69 1.99 -9.38
N HIS A 15 18.84 2.18 -10.38
CA HIS A 15 19.08 1.78 -11.77
C HIS A 15 19.00 2.96 -12.73
N VAL A 16 19.55 4.11 -12.31
CA VAL A 16 19.46 5.35 -13.08
C VAL A 16 20.05 5.22 -14.48
N ASP A 17 21.09 4.39 -14.64
CA ASP A 17 21.78 4.17 -15.91
C ASP A 17 21.08 3.10 -16.78
N ASN A 18 20.26 2.24 -16.16
CA ASN A 18 19.62 1.12 -16.84
C ASN A 18 18.17 0.95 -16.38
N PRO A 19 17.29 1.93 -16.58
CA PRO A 19 15.91 1.84 -16.13
C PRO A 19 15.13 0.70 -16.80
N SER A 20 15.55 0.26 -17.98
CA SER A 20 14.92 -0.87 -18.69
C SER A 20 15.14 -2.21 -18.01
N ASP A 21 16.09 -2.29 -17.06
CA ASP A 21 16.35 -3.51 -16.31
C ASP A 21 15.42 -3.65 -15.09
N ILE A 22 14.63 -2.63 -14.78
CA ILE A 22 13.69 -2.65 -13.67
C ILE A 22 12.45 -3.42 -14.10
N THR A 23 12.06 -4.44 -13.31
CA THR A 23 10.81 -5.15 -13.51
C THR A 23 9.84 -4.81 -12.39
N VAL A 24 8.55 -4.97 -12.66
CA VAL A 24 7.54 -4.81 -11.61
C VAL A 24 7.78 -5.79 -10.46
N GLU A 25 8.21 -7.00 -10.80
CA GLU A 25 8.50 -8.02 -9.81
C GLU A 25 9.56 -7.58 -8.80
N SER A 26 10.59 -6.86 -9.25
CA SER A 26 11.65 -6.39 -8.36
C SER A 26 11.17 -5.31 -7.38
N MET A 27 10.05 -4.66 -7.68
CA MET A 27 9.49 -3.58 -6.87
C MET A 27 8.38 -4.06 -5.93
N ILE A 28 7.82 -5.23 -6.15
CA ILE A 28 6.67 -5.70 -5.37
C ILE A 28 7.03 -5.90 -3.90
N ASN A 29 6.25 -5.26 -3.03
CA ASN A 29 6.20 -5.62 -1.62
C ASN A 29 5.22 -6.78 -1.47
N ARG A 30 5.73 -7.96 -1.16
CA ARG A 30 4.92 -9.18 -1.08
C ARG A 30 4.17 -9.32 0.24
N ASN A 31 4.54 -8.52 1.24
CA ASN A 31 3.89 -8.51 2.55
C ASN A 31 3.43 -7.10 2.90
N PRO A 32 2.52 -6.51 2.10
CA PRO A 32 2.05 -5.17 2.38
C PRO A 32 1.16 -5.15 3.61
N ILE A 33 1.07 -3.98 4.24
CA ILE A 33 0.07 -3.73 5.25
C ILE A 33 -1.29 -3.89 4.56
N SER A 34 -2.18 -4.66 5.16
CA SER A 34 -3.52 -4.89 4.62
C SER A 34 -4.55 -4.94 5.73
N VAL A 35 -5.82 -4.82 5.35
CA VAL A 35 -6.93 -4.94 6.28
C VAL A 35 -7.86 -6.04 5.80
N ASN A 36 -8.43 -6.79 6.73
CA ASN A 36 -9.40 -7.83 6.37
C ASN A 36 -10.74 -7.18 6.03
N GLU A 37 -11.43 -7.72 5.03
CA GLU A 37 -12.72 -7.18 4.58
C GLU A 37 -13.80 -7.21 5.66
N THR A 38 -13.64 -8.05 6.68
CA THR A 38 -14.58 -8.13 7.80
C THR A 38 -14.24 -7.17 8.94
N SER A 39 -13.10 -6.48 8.87
CA SER A 39 -12.72 -5.50 9.89
C SER A 39 -13.63 -4.29 9.84
N THR A 40 -13.87 -3.68 10.99
CA THR A 40 -14.61 -2.43 11.06
C THR A 40 -13.70 -1.25 10.68
N VAL A 41 -14.31 -0.12 10.36
CA VAL A 41 -13.57 1.12 10.10
C VAL A 41 -12.75 1.50 11.33
N GLU A 42 -13.31 1.31 12.52
CA GLU A 42 -12.59 1.61 13.77
C GLU A 42 -11.32 0.76 13.89
N ASP A 43 -11.40 -0.54 13.60
CA ASP A 43 -10.24 -1.43 13.62
C ASP A 43 -9.18 -1.00 12.61
N MET A 44 -9.62 -0.64 11.41
CA MET A 44 -8.74 -0.15 10.35
C MET A 44 -8.00 1.11 10.78
N LEU A 45 -8.71 2.07 11.36
CA LEU A 45 -8.11 3.32 11.82
C LEU A 45 -7.11 3.09 12.95
N LYS A 46 -7.41 2.18 13.87
CA LYS A 46 -6.46 1.81 14.92
C LYS A 46 -5.19 1.21 14.34
N GLN A 47 -5.32 0.36 13.33
CA GLN A 47 -4.19 -0.26 12.66
C GLN A 47 -3.29 0.81 12.00
N ILE A 48 -3.89 1.76 11.30
CA ILE A 48 -3.17 2.83 10.61
C ILE A 48 -2.39 3.71 11.59
N ARG A 49 -2.97 4.00 12.76
CA ARG A 49 -2.36 4.88 13.76
C ARG A 49 -1.08 4.31 14.36
N GLN A 50 -0.82 3.02 14.19
CA GLN A 50 0.40 2.38 14.68
C GLN A 50 1.63 2.72 13.85
N PHE A 51 1.44 3.30 12.67
CA PHE A 51 2.55 3.60 11.77
C PHE A 51 2.93 5.08 11.84
N THR A 52 4.24 5.35 11.76
CA THR A 52 4.80 6.70 11.82
C THR A 52 4.82 7.39 10.46
N PHE A 53 4.60 6.65 9.37
CA PHE A 53 4.57 7.17 8.01
C PHE A 53 3.13 7.22 7.51
N PRO A 54 2.82 8.13 6.57
CA PRO A 54 1.47 8.23 6.04
C PRO A 54 1.10 7.02 5.19
N ILE A 55 -0.12 6.52 5.38
CA ILE A 55 -0.67 5.44 4.58
C ILE A 55 -1.77 6.04 3.71
N ASN A 56 -1.57 6.02 2.40
CA ASN A 56 -2.51 6.56 1.44
C ASN A 56 -3.46 5.52 0.86
N TYR A 57 -3.01 4.28 0.83
CA TYR A 57 -3.76 3.15 0.29
C TYR A 57 -3.62 1.96 1.21
N LEU A 58 -4.68 1.18 1.32
CA LEU A 58 -4.68 -0.02 2.14
C LEU A 58 -5.38 -1.13 1.37
N PRO A 59 -4.66 -2.19 0.96
CA PRO A 59 -5.29 -3.34 0.32
C PRO A 59 -6.26 -4.02 1.30
N VAL A 60 -7.39 -4.45 0.77
CA VAL A 60 -8.38 -5.22 1.51
C VAL A 60 -8.26 -6.68 1.09
N VAL A 61 -8.21 -7.58 2.07
CA VAL A 61 -8.06 -9.01 1.81
C VAL A 61 -9.19 -9.81 2.46
N ASP A 62 -9.46 -10.98 1.91
CA ASP A 62 -10.41 -11.93 2.47
C ASP A 62 -9.70 -12.90 3.45
N SER A 63 -10.45 -13.90 3.94
CA SER A 63 -9.91 -14.88 4.89
C SER A 63 -8.80 -15.76 4.30
N ASN A 64 -8.70 -15.82 2.97
CA ASN A 64 -7.65 -16.55 2.26
C ASN A 64 -6.48 -15.67 1.85
N ASN A 65 -6.43 -14.45 2.39
CA ASN A 65 -5.39 -13.46 2.09
C ASN A 65 -5.36 -13.03 0.61
N ARG A 66 -6.51 -13.09 -0.05
CA ARG A 66 -6.67 -12.62 -1.43
C ARG A 66 -7.15 -11.19 -1.42
N VAL A 67 -6.59 -10.36 -2.29
CA VAL A 67 -7.01 -8.95 -2.41
C VAL A 67 -8.39 -8.87 -3.02
N THR A 68 -9.34 -8.27 -2.28
CA THR A 68 -10.72 -8.08 -2.73
C THR A 68 -11.05 -6.61 -3.00
N GLY A 69 -10.17 -5.69 -2.60
CA GLY A 69 -10.37 -4.28 -2.85
C GLY A 69 -9.21 -3.43 -2.34
N VAL A 70 -9.38 -2.13 -2.43
CA VAL A 70 -8.41 -1.15 -1.95
C VAL A 70 -9.15 0.00 -1.30
N VAL A 71 -8.67 0.43 -0.13
CA VAL A 71 -9.16 1.66 0.52
C VAL A 71 -8.16 2.77 0.24
N SER A 72 -8.65 3.92 -0.21
CA SER A 72 -7.85 5.12 -0.45
C SER A 72 -8.19 6.17 0.60
N PHE A 73 -7.17 6.83 1.13
CA PHE A 73 -7.32 7.84 2.17
C PHE A 73 -7.16 9.28 1.67
N LEU A 74 -7.09 9.47 0.36
CA LEU A 74 -6.91 10.82 -0.20
C LEU A 74 -8.01 11.77 0.22
N ASN A 75 -9.26 11.32 0.22
CA ASN A 75 -10.39 12.15 0.61
C ASN A 75 -10.41 12.44 2.10
N LEU A 76 -9.95 11.49 2.92
CA LEU A 76 -9.83 11.71 4.36
C LEU A 76 -8.81 12.81 4.67
N VAL A 77 -7.67 12.78 3.96
CA VAL A 77 -6.62 13.80 4.12
C VAL A 77 -7.15 15.19 3.79
N LYS A 78 -8.06 15.29 2.83
CA LYS A 78 -8.68 16.56 2.44
C LYS A 78 -9.82 16.99 3.35
N GLY A 79 -10.18 16.19 4.34
CA GLY A 79 -11.24 16.52 5.27
C GLY A 79 -12.64 16.45 4.69
N GLU A 80 -12.87 15.62 3.71
CA GLU A 80 -14.14 15.48 3.01
C GLU A 80 -15.07 14.41 3.61
N LEU A 81 -14.93 14.17 4.86
CA LEU A 81 -15.76 13.20 5.57
C LEU A 81 -17.14 13.77 5.91
#